data_aca2249c7e2189796bd98e2e7f8b1da1
#
_entry.id   aca2249c7e2189796bd98e2e7f8b1da1
#
_cell.length_a   1.000
_cell.length_b   1.000
_cell.length_c   1.000
_cell.angle_alpha   90.00
_cell.angle_beta   90.00
_cell.angle_gamma   90.00
#
_symmetry.space_group_name_H-M   'P 1'
#
loop_
_entity.id
_entity.type
_entity.pdbx_description
1 polymer ?
#
loop_
_entity_poly.entity_id
_entity_poly.type
_entity_poly.pdbx_seq_one_letter_code
_entity_poly.pdbx_strand_id
1 'polypeptide(L)'
;MGRQKSPEKQAQERAKFKYDEMLRHLPYCPEPTYQYEVGQTIKVGLLENTLILEKLFDGKVYKVEYDHKTKIGYDKYEITREWDYYCWYNLRPDCDNEYGSFIENEDVRIHYMHMMIDSIFSKKYYFGIDMDPDYQRGYEWTLEDKQKLIDSIFKNIDIGKFAFIHKPFSGCDEPLYEILDGKQRINALCEFYENRFPYKGKYFNDLSARDRNHFCNYGVDVAEIAQADKATILKYFLMLNTGGKAISEEHLDKVRKLYEDEVNR
;
A
#
# COMPACT_ATOMS: atom_id res chain seq x y z
N MET A 1 -47.22 -33.97 0.40
CA MET A 1 -46.21 -34.02 1.45
C MET A 1 -44.86 -34.37 0.81
N GLY A 2 -43.98 -33.40 0.63
CA GLY A 2 -42.63 -33.63 0.07
C GLY A 2 -41.81 -34.44 1.10
N ARG A 3 -41.18 -35.52 0.66
CA ARG A 3 -40.21 -36.27 1.48
C ARG A 3 -39.08 -35.34 1.89
N GLN A 4 -38.89 -35.13 3.18
CA GLN A 4 -37.70 -34.44 3.73
C GLN A 4 -36.45 -35.23 3.28
N LYS A 5 -35.52 -34.54 2.62
CA LYS A 5 -34.24 -35.14 2.19
C LYS A 5 -33.43 -35.55 3.42
N SER A 6 -32.71 -36.66 3.33
CA SER A 6 -31.80 -37.07 4.40
C SER A 6 -30.71 -35.99 4.64
N PRO A 7 -30.20 -35.88 5.89
CA PRO A 7 -29.12 -34.91 6.18
C PRO A 7 -27.89 -35.09 5.28
N GLU A 8 -27.52 -36.32 4.96
CA GLU A 8 -26.41 -36.62 4.06
C GLU A 8 -26.63 -36.08 2.64
N LYS A 9 -27.86 -36.23 2.11
CA LYS A 9 -28.21 -35.73 0.79
C LYS A 9 -28.20 -34.18 0.76
N GLN A 10 -28.64 -33.55 1.84
CA GLN A 10 -28.58 -32.10 1.98
C GLN A 10 -27.12 -31.60 2.04
N ALA A 11 -26.23 -32.31 2.75
CA ALA A 11 -24.79 -31.99 2.82
C ALA A 11 -24.13 -32.10 1.45
N GLN A 12 -24.40 -33.18 0.71
CA GLN A 12 -23.86 -33.35 -0.64
C GLN A 12 -24.35 -32.27 -1.62
N GLU A 13 -25.62 -31.86 -1.54
CA GLU A 13 -26.16 -30.78 -2.36
C GLU A 13 -25.50 -29.43 -2.01
N ARG A 14 -25.23 -29.16 -0.73
CA ARG A 14 -24.49 -27.95 -0.30
C ARG A 14 -23.06 -27.94 -0.82
N ALA A 15 -22.33 -29.05 -0.72
CA ALA A 15 -20.98 -29.18 -1.22
C ALA A 15 -20.94 -28.97 -2.74
N LYS A 16 -21.87 -29.60 -3.48
CA LYS A 16 -22.00 -29.42 -4.93
C LYS A 16 -22.34 -27.98 -5.31
N PHE A 17 -23.23 -27.34 -4.56
CA PHE A 17 -23.57 -25.93 -4.79
C PHE A 17 -22.34 -25.04 -4.68
N LYS A 18 -21.50 -25.22 -3.65
CA LYS A 18 -20.24 -24.48 -3.49
C LYS A 18 -19.27 -24.72 -4.63
N TYR A 19 -19.16 -25.95 -5.09
CA TYR A 19 -18.34 -26.31 -6.26
C TYR A 19 -18.84 -25.62 -7.55
N ASP A 20 -20.14 -25.68 -7.80
CA ASP A 20 -20.77 -25.07 -8.97
C ASP A 20 -20.70 -23.53 -8.92
N GLU A 21 -20.80 -22.94 -7.72
CA GLU A 21 -20.59 -21.49 -7.49
C GLU A 21 -19.16 -21.09 -7.84
N MET A 22 -18.17 -21.83 -7.36
CA MET A 22 -16.77 -21.62 -7.67
C MET A 22 -16.51 -21.66 -9.19
N LEU A 23 -17.05 -22.66 -9.90
CA LEU A 23 -16.87 -22.79 -11.35
C LEU A 23 -17.49 -21.62 -12.13
N ARG A 24 -18.57 -21.00 -11.63
CA ARG A 24 -19.21 -19.83 -12.25
C ARG A 24 -18.38 -18.55 -12.09
N HIS A 25 -17.73 -18.38 -10.94
CA HIS A 25 -16.93 -17.19 -10.65
C HIS A 25 -15.49 -17.30 -11.17
N LEU A 26 -14.99 -18.53 -11.32
CA LEU A 26 -13.65 -18.80 -11.81
C LEU A 26 -13.74 -19.76 -13.01
N PRO A 27 -14.09 -19.29 -14.22
CA PRO A 27 -14.27 -20.14 -15.41
C PRO A 27 -13.01 -20.95 -15.74
N TYR A 28 -11.83 -20.50 -15.29
CA TYR A 28 -10.56 -21.21 -15.32
C TYR A 28 -10.10 -21.50 -13.90
N CYS A 29 -10.88 -22.35 -13.18
CA CYS A 29 -10.46 -22.75 -11.84
C CYS A 29 -9.13 -23.51 -11.93
N PRO A 30 -8.01 -22.92 -11.51
CA PRO A 30 -6.74 -23.63 -11.53
C PRO A 30 -6.80 -24.80 -10.56
N GLU A 31 -5.99 -25.82 -10.82
CA GLU A 31 -5.81 -26.90 -9.85
C GLU A 31 -5.26 -26.29 -8.54
N PRO A 32 -5.72 -26.79 -7.37
CA PRO A 32 -5.23 -26.29 -6.11
C PRO A 32 -3.70 -26.42 -6.01
N THR A 33 -3.03 -25.31 -5.79
CA THR A 33 -1.56 -25.27 -5.63
C THR A 33 -1.12 -25.89 -4.30
N TYR A 34 -2.03 -25.99 -3.35
CA TYR A 34 -1.82 -26.60 -2.04
C TYR A 34 -2.98 -27.54 -1.72
N GLN A 35 -2.66 -28.72 -1.21
CA GLN A 35 -3.65 -29.72 -0.80
C GLN A 35 -3.64 -29.83 0.74
N TYR A 36 -4.79 -29.61 1.34
CA TYR A 36 -4.98 -29.76 2.79
C TYR A 36 -5.40 -31.18 3.11
N GLU A 37 -5.05 -31.65 4.32
CA GLU A 37 -5.38 -32.98 4.80
C GLU A 37 -6.52 -32.94 5.84
N VAL A 38 -7.31 -34.02 5.91
CA VAL A 38 -8.35 -34.17 6.94
C VAL A 38 -7.69 -34.20 8.31
N GLY A 39 -8.23 -33.42 9.26
CA GLY A 39 -7.66 -33.25 10.59
C GLY A 39 -6.63 -32.12 10.69
N GLN A 40 -6.32 -31.44 9.59
CA GLN A 40 -5.44 -30.28 9.60
C GLN A 40 -6.19 -29.04 10.09
N THR A 41 -5.55 -28.25 10.96
CA THR A 41 -5.95 -26.88 11.30
C THR A 41 -5.61 -25.93 10.19
N ILE A 42 -6.54 -25.01 9.92
CA ILE A 42 -6.41 -24.04 8.81
C ILE A 42 -6.98 -22.69 9.26
N LYS A 43 -6.78 -21.66 8.45
CA LYS A 43 -7.47 -20.36 8.59
C LYS A 43 -8.51 -20.18 7.49
N VAL A 44 -9.70 -19.73 7.86
CA VAL A 44 -10.79 -19.36 6.95
C VAL A 44 -11.35 -18.00 7.38
N GLY A 45 -10.88 -16.94 6.76
CA GLY A 45 -11.30 -15.58 7.11
C GLY A 45 -11.09 -15.27 8.60
N LEU A 46 -12.19 -14.95 9.31
CA LEU A 46 -12.17 -14.62 10.75
C LEU A 46 -12.69 -15.78 11.63
N LEU A 47 -12.86 -16.98 11.06
CA LEU A 47 -13.31 -18.14 11.83
C LEU A 47 -12.23 -18.61 12.79
N GLU A 48 -12.64 -19.05 13.99
CA GLU A 48 -11.75 -19.54 15.03
C GLU A 48 -11.82 -21.06 15.14
N ASN A 49 -10.72 -21.69 15.58
CA ASN A 49 -10.58 -23.12 15.83
C ASN A 49 -11.06 -23.98 14.64
N THR A 50 -10.64 -23.63 13.46
CA THR A 50 -11.04 -24.28 12.20
C THR A 50 -10.32 -25.60 12.00
N LEU A 51 -11.05 -26.64 11.60
CA LEU A 51 -10.55 -27.99 11.37
C LEU A 51 -11.14 -28.58 10.09
N ILE A 52 -10.32 -29.18 9.24
CA ILE A 52 -10.80 -29.91 8.06
C ILE A 52 -11.40 -31.25 8.47
N LEU A 53 -12.68 -31.44 8.15
CA LEU A 53 -13.40 -32.69 8.37
C LEU A 53 -13.42 -33.59 7.13
N GLU A 54 -13.46 -33.02 5.94
CA GLU A 54 -13.61 -33.77 4.70
C GLU A 54 -13.03 -33.02 3.52
N LYS A 55 -12.49 -33.76 2.56
CA LYS A 55 -11.94 -33.26 1.29
C LYS A 55 -12.78 -33.77 0.14
N LEU A 56 -13.26 -32.87 -0.71
CA LEU A 56 -14.22 -33.15 -1.77
C LEU A 56 -13.74 -32.58 -3.11
N PHE A 57 -14.19 -33.14 -4.21
CA PHE A 57 -13.89 -32.69 -5.57
C PHE A 57 -12.38 -32.51 -5.81
N ASP A 58 -11.59 -33.54 -5.49
CA ASP A 58 -10.13 -33.55 -5.64
C ASP A 58 -9.43 -32.36 -4.93
N GLY A 59 -9.92 -31.99 -3.74
CA GLY A 59 -9.37 -30.89 -2.95
C GLY A 59 -9.78 -29.49 -3.41
N LYS A 60 -10.82 -29.37 -4.21
CA LYS A 60 -11.37 -28.08 -4.61
C LYS A 60 -12.38 -27.51 -3.60
N VAL A 61 -13.02 -28.39 -2.82
CA VAL A 61 -13.94 -28.03 -1.74
C VAL A 61 -13.61 -28.83 -0.49
N TYR A 62 -13.67 -28.19 0.65
CA TYR A 62 -13.42 -28.78 1.96
C TYR A 62 -14.60 -28.53 2.90
N LYS A 63 -14.94 -29.53 3.68
CA LYS A 63 -15.84 -29.37 4.83
C LYS A 63 -15.00 -28.95 6.02
N VAL A 64 -15.30 -27.81 6.59
CA VAL A 64 -14.55 -27.23 7.69
C VAL A 64 -15.45 -27.03 8.87
N GLU A 65 -15.02 -27.50 10.03
CA GLU A 65 -15.63 -27.23 11.33
C GLU A 65 -14.97 -26.01 11.97
N TYR A 66 -15.76 -25.20 12.69
CA TYR A 66 -15.29 -23.97 13.33
C TYR A 66 -16.13 -23.60 14.53
N ASP A 67 -15.62 -22.70 15.37
CA ASP A 67 -16.36 -22.12 16.48
C ASP A 67 -17.24 -20.98 16.01
N HIS A 68 -18.54 -21.11 16.21
CA HIS A 68 -19.53 -20.06 15.99
C HIS A 68 -19.88 -19.36 17.30
N LYS A 69 -19.66 -18.03 17.35
CA LYS A 69 -19.95 -17.20 18.55
C LYS A 69 -21.29 -16.51 18.39
N THR A 70 -22.29 -16.91 19.16
CA THR A 70 -23.61 -16.26 19.24
C THR A 70 -23.66 -15.34 20.44
N LYS A 71 -23.98 -14.05 20.22
CA LYS A 71 -24.14 -13.09 21.32
C LYS A 71 -25.46 -13.35 22.06
N ILE A 72 -25.38 -13.72 23.33
CA ILE A 72 -26.55 -14.01 24.19
C ILE A 72 -26.81 -12.93 25.24
N GLY A 73 -25.95 -11.90 25.33
CA GLY A 73 -26.12 -10.80 26.29
C GLY A 73 -25.02 -9.74 26.14
N TYR A 74 -25.01 -8.77 27.07
CA TYR A 74 -23.93 -7.78 27.12
C TYR A 74 -22.63 -8.48 27.53
N ASP A 75 -21.63 -8.49 26.63
CA ASP A 75 -20.35 -9.19 26.76
C ASP A 75 -20.43 -10.70 27.09
N LYS A 76 -21.54 -11.35 26.73
CA LYS A 76 -21.72 -12.80 26.87
C LYS A 76 -21.94 -13.46 25.52
N TYR A 77 -21.18 -14.51 25.26
CA TYR A 77 -21.24 -15.28 24.02
C TYR A 77 -21.41 -16.75 24.34
N GLU A 78 -22.23 -17.42 23.54
CA GLU A 78 -22.32 -18.88 23.49
C GLU A 78 -21.48 -19.34 22.31
N ILE A 79 -20.62 -20.34 22.51
CA ILE A 79 -19.78 -20.93 21.48
C ILE A 79 -20.34 -22.28 21.11
N THR A 80 -20.70 -22.47 19.84
CA THR A 80 -21.17 -23.74 19.30
C THR A 80 -20.25 -24.20 18.18
N ARG A 81 -20.04 -25.51 18.06
CA ARG A 81 -19.30 -26.08 16.96
C ARG A 81 -20.23 -26.21 15.74
N GLU A 82 -19.86 -25.55 14.65
CA GLU A 82 -20.59 -25.62 13.40
C GLU A 82 -19.64 -26.05 12.28
N TRP A 83 -20.21 -26.37 11.14
CA TRP A 83 -19.44 -26.69 9.94
C TRP A 83 -20.09 -26.15 8.68
N ASP A 84 -19.26 -25.83 7.67
CA ASP A 84 -19.71 -25.46 6.33
C ASP A 84 -18.67 -25.87 5.27
N TYR A 85 -19.00 -25.67 4.00
CA TYR A 85 -18.16 -25.98 2.87
C TYR A 85 -17.45 -24.73 2.37
N TYR A 86 -16.14 -24.86 2.15
CA TYR A 86 -15.27 -23.77 1.67
C TYR A 86 -14.48 -24.24 0.46
N CYS A 87 -14.30 -23.36 -0.53
CA CYS A 87 -13.42 -23.62 -1.66
C CYS A 87 -11.95 -23.48 -1.22
N TRP A 88 -11.06 -24.25 -1.87
CA TRP A 88 -9.64 -24.30 -1.55
C TRP A 88 -8.98 -22.91 -1.42
N TYR A 89 -9.37 -21.95 -2.27
CA TYR A 89 -8.80 -20.60 -2.25
C TYR A 89 -9.24 -19.73 -1.06
N ASN A 90 -10.26 -20.15 -0.32
CA ASN A 90 -10.68 -19.52 0.93
C ASN A 90 -9.88 -20.01 2.14
N LEU A 91 -9.16 -21.12 1.97
CA LEU A 91 -8.39 -21.76 3.03
C LEU A 91 -6.94 -21.24 2.99
N ARG A 92 -6.34 -21.10 4.16
CA ARG A 92 -4.93 -20.78 4.34
C ARG A 92 -4.32 -21.70 5.37
N PRO A 93 -3.04 -22.11 5.21
CA PRO A 93 -2.35 -22.85 6.25
C PRO A 93 -2.38 -22.06 7.56
N ASP A 94 -2.55 -22.76 8.68
CA ASP A 94 -2.38 -22.18 10.02
C ASP A 94 -0.91 -22.28 10.41
N CYS A 95 -0.07 -21.47 9.75
CA CYS A 95 1.38 -21.55 9.85
C CYS A 95 2.02 -20.25 10.35
N ASP A 96 1.32 -19.50 11.20
CA ASP A 96 1.78 -18.19 11.67
C ASP A 96 3.19 -18.18 12.29
N ASN A 97 3.76 -19.33 12.63
CA ASN A 97 5.04 -19.42 13.32
C ASN A 97 6.10 -20.29 12.61
N GLU A 98 5.77 -21.01 11.56
CA GLU A 98 6.70 -22.03 10.99
C GLU A 98 7.63 -21.47 9.90
N TYR A 99 7.24 -20.38 9.22
CA TYR A 99 7.97 -19.87 8.04
C TYR A 99 8.58 -18.48 8.23
N GLY A 100 8.43 -17.87 9.40
CA GLY A 100 8.84 -16.48 9.63
C GLY A 100 7.98 -15.47 8.83
N SER A 101 8.10 -14.20 9.16
CA SER A 101 7.45 -13.12 8.42
C SER A 101 8.39 -12.59 7.34
N PHE A 102 7.89 -12.39 6.12
CA PHE A 102 8.58 -11.61 5.10
C PHE A 102 8.39 -10.09 5.30
N ILE A 103 7.59 -9.71 6.30
CA ILE A 103 7.39 -8.31 6.66
C ILE A 103 8.58 -7.86 7.50
N GLU A 104 9.43 -7.01 6.92
CA GLU A 104 10.62 -6.52 7.60
C GLU A 104 10.40 -5.25 8.42
N ASN A 105 9.29 -4.53 8.20
CA ASN A 105 9.01 -3.22 8.80
C ASN A 105 7.54 -3.14 9.22
N GLU A 106 7.11 -3.95 10.17
CA GLU A 106 5.71 -4.01 10.65
C GLU A 106 5.22 -2.70 11.26
N ASP A 107 6.14 -1.90 11.81
CA ASP A 107 5.81 -0.63 12.48
C ASP A 107 5.68 0.54 11.50
N VAL A 108 6.05 0.37 10.23
CA VAL A 108 5.99 1.45 9.25
C VAL A 108 4.63 1.52 8.59
N ARG A 109 3.90 2.58 8.89
CA ARG A 109 2.60 2.87 8.26
C ARG A 109 2.77 3.83 7.10
N ILE A 110 2.46 3.37 5.90
CA ILE A 110 2.48 4.18 4.68
C ILE A 110 1.04 4.43 4.25
N HIS A 111 0.68 5.69 4.15
CA HIS A 111 -0.59 6.13 3.58
C HIS A 111 -0.38 6.54 2.13
N TYR A 112 -1.05 5.85 1.23
CA TYR A 112 -1.05 6.20 -0.20
C TYR A 112 -2.30 7.03 -0.51
N MET A 113 -2.11 8.15 -1.18
CA MET A 113 -3.20 9.06 -1.54
C MET A 113 -2.94 9.70 -2.89
N HIS A 114 -4.02 10.08 -3.56
CA HIS A 114 -3.96 10.89 -4.77
C HIS A 114 -4.25 12.35 -4.40
N MET A 115 -3.38 13.27 -4.81
CA MET A 115 -3.46 14.69 -4.46
C MET A 115 -3.33 15.55 -5.71
N MET A 116 -3.83 16.78 -5.64
CA MET A 116 -3.56 17.80 -6.66
C MET A 116 -2.24 18.52 -6.37
N ILE A 117 -1.59 19.07 -7.39
CA ILE A 117 -0.38 19.90 -7.21
C ILE A 117 -0.66 21.05 -6.22
N ASP A 118 -1.84 21.66 -6.26
CA ASP A 118 -2.24 22.72 -5.31
C ASP A 118 -2.19 22.24 -3.85
N SER A 119 -2.52 20.98 -3.59
CA SER A 119 -2.41 20.39 -2.25
C SER A 119 -0.94 20.19 -1.83
N ILE A 120 -0.03 19.90 -2.79
CA ILE A 120 1.42 19.86 -2.52
C ILE A 120 1.94 21.26 -2.16
N PHE A 121 1.46 22.30 -2.86
CA PHE A 121 1.79 23.69 -2.50
C PHE A 121 1.28 24.05 -1.11
N SER A 122 0.05 23.64 -0.78
CA SER A 122 -0.50 23.83 0.58
C SER A 122 0.37 23.15 1.64
N LYS A 123 0.84 21.92 1.41
CA LYS A 123 1.78 21.26 2.32
C LYS A 123 3.08 22.07 2.47
N LYS A 124 3.62 22.57 1.38
CA LYS A 124 4.89 23.33 1.41
C LYS A 124 4.75 24.69 2.10
N TYR A 125 3.73 25.47 1.75
CA TYR A 125 3.65 26.87 2.19
C TYR A 125 2.94 27.07 3.53
N TYR A 126 1.98 26.19 3.89
CA TYR A 126 1.24 26.33 5.15
C TYR A 126 1.74 25.41 6.26
N PHE A 127 2.13 24.18 5.91
CA PHE A 127 2.55 23.19 6.91
C PHE A 127 4.07 23.04 6.99
N GLY A 128 4.78 23.49 5.99
CA GLY A 128 6.23 23.36 5.85
C GLY A 128 6.66 21.95 5.42
N ILE A 129 7.58 21.91 4.46
CA ILE A 129 8.29 20.69 4.06
C ILE A 129 9.78 20.97 4.24
N ASP A 130 10.45 20.19 5.10
CA ASP A 130 11.91 20.15 5.15
C ASP A 130 12.41 19.55 3.82
N MET A 131 13.05 20.38 3.01
CA MET A 131 13.54 20.03 1.69
C MET A 131 14.98 19.57 1.70
N ASP A 132 15.70 19.76 2.81
CA ASP A 132 17.14 19.57 2.90
C ASP A 132 17.58 18.68 4.07
N PRO A 133 16.90 17.53 4.33
CA PRO A 133 17.39 16.58 5.31
C PRO A 133 18.77 16.04 4.90
N ASP A 134 19.54 15.57 5.85
CA ASP A 134 20.97 15.21 5.70
C ASP A 134 21.26 14.10 4.67
N TYR A 135 20.25 13.27 4.36
CA TYR A 135 20.33 12.24 3.35
C TYR A 135 19.93 12.71 1.94
N GLN A 136 19.37 13.91 1.79
CA GLN A 136 19.00 14.45 0.48
C GLN A 136 20.22 15.11 -0.20
N ARG A 137 20.25 15.01 -1.54
CA ARG A 137 21.23 15.75 -2.35
C ARG A 137 20.78 17.19 -2.60
N GLY A 138 21.71 18.00 -3.05
CA GLY A 138 21.43 19.36 -3.53
C GLY A 138 20.42 19.40 -4.68
N TYR A 139 20.03 20.62 -5.05
CA TYR A 139 19.17 20.84 -6.20
C TYR A 139 20.05 20.86 -7.48
N GLU A 140 19.81 19.92 -8.39
CA GLU A 140 20.68 19.68 -9.55
C GLU A 140 19.97 19.85 -10.90
N TRP A 141 18.64 19.98 -10.91
CA TRP A 141 17.89 20.06 -12.16
C TRP A 141 18.19 21.32 -12.95
N THR A 142 18.49 21.11 -14.23
CA THR A 142 18.67 22.18 -15.21
C THR A 142 17.33 22.80 -15.59
N LEU A 143 17.37 23.96 -16.28
CA LEU A 143 16.17 24.57 -16.82
C LEU A 143 15.41 23.63 -17.77
N GLU A 144 16.14 22.85 -18.57
CA GLU A 144 15.57 21.89 -19.51
C GLU A 144 14.79 20.77 -18.75
N ASP A 145 15.33 20.25 -17.64
CA ASP A 145 14.66 19.23 -16.82
C ASP A 145 13.37 19.77 -16.23
N LYS A 146 13.40 21.00 -15.70
CA LYS A 146 12.22 21.69 -15.18
C LYS A 146 11.14 21.87 -16.24
N GLN A 147 11.53 22.33 -17.44
CA GLN A 147 10.60 22.52 -18.55
C GLN A 147 10.02 21.21 -19.06
N LYS A 148 10.78 20.10 -19.04
CA LYS A 148 10.29 18.76 -19.37
C LYS A 148 9.24 18.29 -18.35
N LEU A 149 9.42 18.57 -17.07
CA LEU A 149 8.39 18.27 -16.05
C LEU A 149 7.09 19.01 -16.34
N ILE A 150 7.18 20.32 -16.62
CA ILE A 150 6.00 21.14 -16.93
C ILE A 150 5.32 20.68 -18.24
N ASP A 151 6.10 20.27 -19.23
CA ASP A 151 5.59 19.70 -20.49
C ASP A 151 4.82 18.39 -20.24
N SER A 152 5.32 17.54 -19.33
CA SER A 152 4.65 16.30 -18.94
C SER A 152 3.28 16.56 -18.30
N ILE A 153 3.17 17.56 -17.42
CA ILE A 153 1.90 17.96 -16.81
C ILE A 153 0.89 18.41 -17.87
N PHE A 154 1.29 19.29 -18.78
CA PHE A 154 0.40 19.76 -19.84
C PHE A 154 0.04 18.70 -20.88
N LYS A 155 0.79 17.59 -20.94
CA LYS A 155 0.50 16.42 -21.78
C LYS A 155 -0.21 15.29 -21.03
N ASN A 156 -0.55 15.47 -19.76
CA ASN A 156 -1.10 14.42 -18.88
C ASN A 156 -0.22 13.17 -18.80
N ILE A 157 1.09 13.33 -18.82
CA ILE A 157 2.08 12.25 -18.66
C ILE A 157 2.45 12.18 -17.18
N ASP A 158 2.39 10.97 -16.61
CA ASP A 158 2.76 10.73 -15.21
C ASP A 158 4.15 11.31 -14.87
N ILE A 159 4.20 12.09 -13.81
CA ILE A 159 5.42 12.73 -13.30
C ILE A 159 6.03 11.99 -12.12
N GLY A 160 5.52 10.81 -11.80
CA GLY A 160 5.98 9.96 -10.71
C GLY A 160 5.44 10.36 -9.34
N LYS A 161 5.57 9.44 -8.41
CA LYS A 161 5.07 9.54 -7.05
C LYS A 161 5.97 10.45 -6.19
N PHE A 162 5.36 11.17 -5.27
CA PHE A 162 6.05 11.90 -4.20
C PHE A 162 6.02 11.08 -2.91
N ALA A 163 7.05 11.22 -2.08
CA ALA A 163 7.07 10.58 -0.76
C ALA A 163 7.49 11.58 0.32
N PHE A 164 6.73 11.59 1.42
CA PHE A 164 6.95 12.46 2.57
C PHE A 164 7.01 11.64 3.86
N ILE A 165 7.75 12.15 4.82
CA ILE A 165 7.66 11.75 6.22
C ILE A 165 6.77 12.77 6.93
N HIS A 166 5.75 12.31 7.64
CA HIS A 166 4.96 13.16 8.53
C HIS A 166 5.64 13.19 9.90
N LYS A 167 6.16 14.34 10.27
CA LYS A 167 6.87 14.54 11.54
C LYS A 167 5.89 14.74 12.70
N PRO A 168 6.22 14.33 13.91
CA PRO A 168 5.44 14.69 15.08
C PRO A 168 5.38 16.23 15.20
N PHE A 169 4.26 16.76 15.62
CA PHE A 169 4.14 18.20 15.87
C PHE A 169 5.05 18.63 17.03
N SER A 170 6.04 19.45 16.74
CA SER A 170 7.04 19.93 17.71
C SER A 170 6.95 21.44 17.99
N GLY A 171 6.10 22.16 17.25
CA GLY A 171 5.87 23.59 17.40
C GLY A 171 5.45 24.25 16.09
N CYS A 172 5.00 25.51 16.15
CA CYS A 172 4.48 26.21 14.98
C CYS A 172 5.56 26.62 13.97
N ASP A 173 6.83 26.64 14.38
CA ASP A 173 7.94 27.11 13.56
C ASP A 173 8.69 25.97 12.84
N GLU A 174 8.34 24.70 13.12
CA GLU A 174 8.99 23.55 12.50
C GLU A 174 8.12 22.96 11.39
N PRO A 175 8.75 22.50 10.27
CA PRO A 175 8.02 21.87 9.18
C PRO A 175 7.39 20.55 9.64
N LEU A 176 6.12 20.35 9.30
CA LEU A 176 5.38 19.11 9.61
C LEU A 176 5.76 17.95 8.70
N TYR A 177 6.36 18.23 7.57
CA TYR A 177 6.74 17.22 6.59
C TYR A 177 8.24 17.28 6.32
N GLU A 178 8.80 16.16 5.92
CA GLU A 178 10.15 16.02 5.42
C GLU A 178 10.11 15.30 4.07
N ILE A 179 10.88 15.76 3.10
CA ILE A 179 10.88 15.14 1.76
C ILE A 179 11.69 13.85 1.77
N LEU A 180 11.08 12.74 1.35
CA LEU A 180 11.76 11.48 1.16
C LEU A 180 12.08 11.24 -0.33
N ASP A 181 11.12 11.49 -1.22
CA ASP A 181 11.34 11.46 -2.68
C ASP A 181 10.53 12.55 -3.38
N GLY A 182 11.09 13.06 -4.49
CA GLY A 182 10.48 14.08 -5.32
C GLY A 182 11.00 15.49 -5.09
N LYS A 183 12.09 15.70 -4.34
CA LYS A 183 12.70 17.02 -4.06
C LYS A 183 12.87 17.87 -5.32
N GLN A 184 13.51 17.33 -6.35
CA GLN A 184 13.79 18.07 -7.59
C GLN A 184 12.49 18.50 -8.27
N ARG A 185 11.49 17.62 -8.30
CA ARG A 185 10.17 17.87 -8.90
C ARG A 185 9.40 18.95 -8.13
N ILE A 186 9.31 18.85 -6.80
CA ILE A 186 8.63 19.87 -5.99
C ILE A 186 9.27 21.24 -6.18
N ASN A 187 10.61 21.33 -6.18
CA ASN A 187 11.29 22.59 -6.41
C ASN A 187 10.94 23.17 -7.79
N ALA A 188 10.96 22.34 -8.85
CA ALA A 188 10.59 22.79 -10.19
C ALA A 188 9.12 23.26 -10.27
N LEU A 189 8.17 22.54 -9.64
CA LEU A 189 6.78 22.93 -9.59
C LEU A 189 6.60 24.31 -8.88
N CYS A 190 7.26 24.48 -7.72
CA CYS A 190 7.20 25.73 -6.97
C CYS A 190 7.84 26.89 -7.74
N GLU A 191 9.01 26.67 -8.33
CA GLU A 191 9.69 27.71 -9.11
C GLU A 191 8.88 28.15 -10.33
N PHE A 192 8.19 27.24 -11.00
CA PHE A 192 7.29 27.61 -12.10
C PHE A 192 6.07 28.39 -11.58
N TYR A 193 5.42 27.94 -10.51
CA TYR A 193 4.32 28.64 -9.86
C TYR A 193 4.69 30.05 -9.40
N GLU A 194 5.93 30.21 -8.90
CA GLU A 194 6.50 31.48 -8.44
C GLU A 194 7.04 32.36 -9.58
N ASN A 195 6.83 31.99 -10.86
CA ASN A 195 7.31 32.71 -12.03
C ASN A 195 8.84 32.84 -12.11
N ARG A 196 9.61 31.86 -11.65
CA ARG A 196 11.08 31.89 -11.68
C ARG A 196 11.66 31.43 -13.03
N PHE A 197 10.90 30.69 -13.82
CA PHE A 197 11.30 30.31 -15.18
C PHE A 197 10.08 30.20 -16.11
N PRO A 198 10.28 30.42 -17.43
CA PRO A 198 9.19 30.28 -18.41
C PRO A 198 9.10 28.86 -18.97
N TYR A 199 7.90 28.44 -19.36
CA TYR A 199 7.64 27.27 -20.20
C TYR A 199 7.07 27.75 -21.55
N LYS A 200 7.70 27.36 -22.67
CA LYS A 200 7.35 27.84 -24.04
C LYS A 200 7.18 29.36 -24.11
N GLY A 201 8.12 30.08 -23.46
CA GLY A 201 8.15 31.53 -23.45
C GLY A 201 7.11 32.23 -22.56
N LYS A 202 6.33 31.48 -21.75
CA LYS A 202 5.34 32.02 -20.83
C LYS A 202 5.68 31.64 -19.39
N TYR A 203 5.57 32.60 -18.49
CA TYR A 203 5.58 32.37 -17.05
C TYR A 203 4.19 31.88 -16.59
N PHE A 204 4.10 31.33 -15.38
CA PHE A 204 2.84 30.82 -14.84
C PHE A 204 1.71 31.87 -14.87
N ASN A 205 2.02 33.11 -14.50
CA ASN A 205 1.04 34.21 -14.50
C ASN A 205 0.58 34.62 -15.92
N ASP A 206 1.38 34.32 -16.96
CA ASP A 206 1.02 34.61 -18.36
C ASP A 206 0.12 33.53 -18.96
N LEU A 207 -0.11 32.43 -18.25
CA LEU A 207 -0.96 31.34 -18.69
C LEU A 207 -2.45 31.75 -18.68
N SER A 208 -3.21 31.14 -19.55
CA SER A 208 -4.66 31.24 -19.49
C SER A 208 -5.23 30.68 -18.16
N ALA A 209 -6.39 31.14 -17.74
CA ALA A 209 -7.05 30.59 -16.54
C ALA A 209 -7.26 29.06 -16.65
N ARG A 210 -7.54 28.58 -17.87
CA ARG A 210 -7.69 27.13 -18.14
C ARG A 210 -6.39 26.38 -17.90
N ASP A 211 -5.26 26.91 -18.37
CA ASP A 211 -3.94 26.26 -18.24
C ASP A 211 -3.47 26.28 -16.78
N ARG A 212 -3.68 27.42 -16.07
CA ARG A 212 -3.41 27.49 -14.63
C ARG A 212 -4.22 26.48 -13.83
N ASN A 213 -5.52 26.37 -14.11
CA ASN A 213 -6.39 25.39 -13.46
C ASN A 213 -5.95 23.95 -13.78
N HIS A 214 -5.56 23.66 -15.04
CA HIS A 214 -5.04 22.36 -15.41
C HIS A 214 -3.78 21.99 -14.61
N PHE A 215 -2.82 22.92 -14.51
CA PHE A 215 -1.60 22.72 -13.75
C PHE A 215 -1.87 22.51 -12.25
N CYS A 216 -2.66 23.37 -11.62
CA CYS A 216 -2.96 23.27 -10.19
C CYS A 216 -3.76 22.01 -9.81
N ASN A 217 -4.68 21.59 -10.68
CA ASN A 217 -5.53 20.43 -10.47
C ASN A 217 -4.92 19.12 -11.03
N TYR A 218 -3.71 19.17 -11.59
CA TYR A 218 -3.06 17.96 -12.05
C TYR A 218 -2.82 17.00 -10.87
N GLY A 219 -3.28 15.75 -11.04
CA GLY A 219 -3.22 14.72 -10.00
C GLY A 219 -1.86 14.06 -9.90
N VAL A 220 -1.39 13.84 -8.69
CA VAL A 220 -0.13 13.17 -8.37
C VAL A 220 -0.33 12.14 -7.27
N ASP A 221 0.40 11.05 -7.34
CA ASP A 221 0.40 10.05 -6.28
C ASP A 221 1.38 10.44 -5.17
N VAL A 222 0.93 10.28 -3.94
CA VAL A 222 1.69 10.62 -2.74
C VAL A 222 1.72 9.45 -1.78
N ALA A 223 2.89 9.16 -1.24
CA ALA A 223 3.08 8.27 -0.10
C ALA A 223 3.46 9.11 1.13
N GLU A 224 2.75 8.95 2.23
CA GLU A 224 3.11 9.54 3.52
C GLU A 224 3.47 8.44 4.51
N ILE A 225 4.66 8.52 5.07
CA ILE A 225 5.12 7.65 6.14
C ILE A 225 4.87 8.37 7.45
N ALA A 226 4.04 7.77 8.31
CA ALA A 226 3.75 8.31 9.62
C ALA A 226 4.77 7.79 10.63
N GLN A 227 5.46 8.70 11.32
CA GLN A 227 6.27 8.44 12.51
C GLN A 227 7.26 7.26 12.36
N ALA A 228 8.22 7.39 11.45
CA ALA A 228 9.34 6.46 11.36
C ALA A 228 10.57 7.04 12.11
N ASP A 229 11.37 6.16 12.70
CA ASP A 229 12.68 6.55 13.22
C ASP A 229 13.66 6.82 12.06
N LYS A 230 14.80 7.46 12.39
CA LYS A 230 15.77 7.87 11.37
C LYS A 230 16.37 6.69 10.62
N ALA A 231 16.64 5.57 11.28
CA ALA A 231 17.17 4.36 10.63
C ALA A 231 16.19 3.83 9.58
N THR A 232 14.92 3.76 9.93
CA THR A 232 13.85 3.36 9.01
C THR A 232 13.72 4.32 7.82
N ILE A 233 13.77 5.64 8.05
CA ILE A 233 13.73 6.65 6.97
C ILE A 233 14.90 6.43 5.99
N LEU A 234 16.12 6.28 6.50
CA LEU A 234 17.31 6.06 5.68
C LEU A 234 17.24 4.75 4.88
N LYS A 235 16.75 3.68 5.50
CA LYS A 235 16.49 2.40 4.83
C LYS A 235 15.51 2.58 3.66
N TYR A 236 14.37 3.26 3.88
CA TYR A 236 13.39 3.54 2.83
C TYR A 236 13.95 4.42 1.71
N PHE A 237 14.71 5.44 2.06
CA PHE A 237 15.38 6.29 1.07
C PHE A 237 16.29 5.46 0.15
N LEU A 238 17.11 4.59 0.72
CA LEU A 238 17.97 3.68 -0.04
C LEU A 238 17.15 2.77 -0.96
N MET A 239 16.09 2.13 -0.43
CA MET A 239 15.24 1.22 -1.20
C MET A 239 14.54 1.91 -2.38
N LEU A 240 14.03 3.13 -2.20
CA LEU A 240 13.38 3.90 -3.26
C LEU A 240 14.36 4.30 -4.38
N ASN A 241 15.64 4.44 -4.07
CA ASN A 241 16.64 4.94 -5.00
C ASN A 241 17.55 3.86 -5.61
N THR A 242 17.46 2.60 -5.16
CA THR A 242 18.24 1.49 -5.73
C THR A 242 17.68 0.96 -7.06
N GLY A 243 16.46 1.30 -7.43
CA GLY A 243 15.79 0.80 -8.66
C GLY A 243 15.61 1.83 -9.78
N GLY A 244 16.03 3.09 -9.61
CA GLY A 244 15.77 4.20 -10.54
C GLY A 244 17.03 4.94 -11.00
N LYS A 245 16.94 5.61 -12.17
CA LYS A 245 17.96 6.54 -12.62
C LYS A 245 18.09 7.70 -11.64
N ALA A 246 19.32 8.04 -11.23
CA ALA A 246 19.74 9.41 -10.94
C ALA A 246 20.25 9.78 -9.54
N ILE A 247 20.51 8.85 -8.64
CA ILE A 247 21.38 9.18 -7.50
C ILE A 247 22.75 8.55 -7.75
N SER A 248 23.82 9.33 -7.58
CA SER A 248 25.18 8.81 -7.75
C SER A 248 25.50 7.78 -6.66
N GLU A 249 26.30 6.76 -6.98
CA GLU A 249 26.76 5.77 -5.99
C GLU A 249 27.47 6.45 -4.80
N GLU A 250 28.24 7.51 -5.04
CA GLU A 250 28.88 8.29 -3.97
C GLU A 250 27.84 8.84 -2.96
N HIS A 251 26.69 9.34 -3.45
CA HIS A 251 25.64 9.81 -2.56
C HIS A 251 24.94 8.65 -1.82
N LEU A 252 24.68 7.54 -2.50
CA LEU A 252 24.11 6.34 -1.86
C LEU A 252 25.04 5.79 -0.78
N ASP A 253 26.37 5.78 -1.00
CA ASP A 253 27.36 5.37 -0.01
C ASP A 253 27.37 6.29 1.21
N LYS A 254 27.21 7.61 1.01
CA LYS A 254 27.02 8.56 2.12
C LYS A 254 25.80 8.19 2.96
N VAL A 255 24.68 7.89 2.32
CA VAL A 255 23.43 7.54 3.03
C VAL A 255 23.54 6.17 3.71
N ARG A 256 24.21 5.17 3.09
CA ARG A 256 24.50 3.88 3.73
C ARG A 256 25.29 4.05 5.02
N LYS A 257 26.31 4.93 4.99
CA LYS A 257 27.09 5.26 6.18
C LYS A 257 26.26 5.93 7.27
N LEU A 258 25.38 6.88 6.92
CA LEU A 258 24.46 7.48 7.88
C LEU A 258 23.54 6.43 8.52
N TYR A 259 23.06 5.48 7.72
CA TYR A 259 22.23 4.36 8.22
C TYR A 259 23.01 3.48 9.19
N GLU A 260 24.23 3.06 8.85
CA GLU A 260 25.11 2.26 9.73
C GLU A 260 25.40 2.98 11.03
N ASP A 261 25.70 4.28 10.99
CA ASP A 261 25.95 5.09 12.18
C ASP A 261 24.70 5.21 13.06
N GLU A 262 23.49 5.24 12.48
CA GLU A 262 22.24 5.33 13.25
C GLU A 262 21.84 4.00 13.88
N VAL A 263 22.05 2.86 13.18
CA VAL A 263 21.76 1.52 13.71
C VAL A 263 22.70 1.13 14.84
N ASN A 264 23.95 1.67 14.86
CA ASN A 264 24.95 1.37 15.87
C ASN A 264 24.89 2.31 17.09
N ARG A 265 23.96 3.26 17.15
CA ARG A 265 23.71 4.12 18.31
C ARG A 265 22.78 3.46 19.33
#